data_235bc176c87d93fab0c8bbe711900e0e
#
_entry.id   235bc176c87d93fab0c8bbe711900e0e
#
_cell.length_a   1.000
_cell.length_b   1.000
_cell.length_c   1.000
_cell.angle_alpha   90.00
_cell.angle_beta   90.00
_cell.angle_gamma   90.00
#
_symmetry.space_group_name_H-M   'P 1'
#
loop_
_entity.id
_entity.type
_entity.pdbx_description
1 polymer ?
#
loop_
_entity_poly.entity_id
_entity_poly.type
_entity_poly.pdbx_seq_one_letter_code
_entity_poly.pdbx_strand_id
1 'polypeptide(L)'
;TSGWVQVFGDNSFIEPAFEYARKYAPEGCKLYYNDFNEYMPQKTDAIVKMANELKEKGLIDGIGMQSHLDVSFPGISAYKKALEKFAGTGLDIQVTELDATTSDTSEAGFEAQAKYYSDIMDACVEYADHISAVVFWGTTDDKSWRASKSPLLFNEDYTAKPAFYSIVDGLDVPATSSTTTEATATETVTTTVTTAQSSDNDVVYGDANADGKVDVADVVAVASYVGSAENNKLSDEGLKNADVQGAGDGVTANDALAIQQYLAGSVKSLPIE
;
A
#
# COMPACT_ATOMS: atom_id res chain seq x y z
N THR A 1 -5.30 25.78 13.54
CA THR A 1 -6.52 25.41 14.30
C THR A 1 -7.57 24.97 13.29
N SER A 2 -8.15 23.76 13.45
CA SER A 2 -9.17 23.24 12.54
C SER A 2 -10.46 24.11 12.61
N GLY A 3 -11.29 24.07 11.55
CA GLY A 3 -12.59 24.72 11.54
C GLY A 3 -13.49 24.24 12.68
N TRP A 4 -13.40 22.96 13.06
CA TRP A 4 -14.14 22.39 14.18
C TRP A 4 -13.73 23.00 15.51
N VAL A 5 -12.43 23.17 15.79
CA VAL A 5 -11.95 23.86 16.99
C VAL A 5 -12.37 25.33 17.01
N GLN A 6 -12.48 25.98 15.86
CA GLN A 6 -13.00 27.38 15.80
C GLN A 6 -14.46 27.46 16.23
N VAL A 7 -15.28 26.44 15.91
CA VAL A 7 -16.69 26.38 16.27
C VAL A 7 -16.90 25.96 17.72
N PHE A 8 -16.19 24.95 18.19
CA PHE A 8 -16.38 24.32 19.50
C PHE A 8 -15.50 24.94 20.60
N GLY A 9 -14.48 25.72 20.22
CA GLY A 9 -13.50 26.31 21.14
C GLY A 9 -12.35 25.38 21.54
N ASP A 10 -12.57 24.07 21.48
CA ASP A 10 -11.59 23.02 21.83
C ASP A 10 -11.87 21.73 21.03
N ASN A 11 -11.34 20.59 21.49
CA ASN A 11 -11.49 19.28 20.87
C ASN A 11 -12.76 18.51 21.29
N SER A 12 -13.70 19.16 22.00
CA SER A 12 -14.93 18.51 22.51
C SER A 12 -15.86 17.98 21.41
N PHE A 13 -15.65 18.37 20.16
CA PHE A 13 -16.40 17.84 19.00
C PHE A 13 -16.04 16.37 18.67
N ILE A 14 -14.89 15.86 19.11
CA ILE A 14 -14.41 14.50 18.72
C ILE A 14 -15.34 13.44 19.29
N GLU A 15 -15.68 13.49 20.57
CA GLU A 15 -16.54 12.50 21.21
C GLU A 15 -17.93 12.42 20.55
N PRO A 16 -18.68 13.50 20.36
CA PRO A 16 -19.94 13.44 19.62
C PRO A 16 -19.80 12.91 18.18
N ALA A 17 -18.68 13.18 17.50
CA ALA A 17 -18.43 12.63 16.17
C ALA A 17 -18.34 11.10 16.21
N PHE A 18 -17.64 10.54 17.19
CA PHE A 18 -17.56 9.10 17.39
C PHE A 18 -18.88 8.49 17.85
N GLU A 19 -19.66 9.17 18.70
CA GLU A 19 -21.01 8.74 19.09
C GLU A 19 -21.93 8.61 17.87
N TYR A 20 -21.96 9.63 17.00
CA TYR A 20 -22.73 9.58 15.77
C TYR A 20 -22.21 8.51 14.81
N ALA A 21 -20.89 8.39 14.64
CA ALA A 21 -20.30 7.36 13.80
C ALA A 21 -20.67 5.96 14.30
N ARG A 22 -20.54 5.67 15.61
CA ARG A 22 -20.91 4.39 16.20
C ARG A 22 -22.41 4.08 16.05
N LYS A 23 -23.24 5.09 16.15
CA LYS A 23 -24.70 4.94 16.02
C LYS A 23 -25.16 4.60 14.61
N TYR A 24 -24.47 5.14 13.58
CA TYR A 24 -24.95 5.07 12.21
C TYR A 24 -24.05 4.21 11.29
N ALA A 25 -22.86 3.84 11.73
CA ALA A 25 -22.01 2.92 10.98
C ALA A 25 -22.65 1.52 10.92
N PRO A 26 -22.44 0.76 9.84
CA PRO A 26 -22.86 -0.61 9.75
C PRO A 26 -22.29 -1.47 10.90
N GLU A 27 -22.99 -2.56 11.27
CA GLU A 27 -22.49 -3.52 12.24
C GLU A 27 -21.11 -4.05 11.80
N GLY A 28 -20.17 -4.13 12.74
CA GLY A 28 -18.80 -4.58 12.48
C GLY A 28 -17.86 -3.51 11.90
N CYS A 29 -18.36 -2.31 11.58
CA CYS A 29 -17.50 -1.22 11.14
C CYS A 29 -16.61 -0.76 12.29
N LYS A 30 -15.29 -0.77 12.06
CA LYS A 30 -14.29 -0.26 13.00
C LYS A 30 -14.10 1.23 12.83
N LEU A 31 -13.98 1.95 13.94
CA LEU A 31 -13.83 3.41 13.98
C LEU A 31 -12.44 3.79 14.46
N TYR A 32 -11.72 4.57 13.67
CA TYR A 32 -10.36 5.00 13.96
C TYR A 32 -10.28 6.52 14.07
N TYR A 33 -9.48 6.98 15.03
CA TYR A 33 -9.02 8.36 15.03
C TYR A 33 -7.75 8.47 14.22
N ASN A 34 -7.76 9.25 13.14
CA ASN A 34 -6.64 9.40 12.21
C ASN A 34 -6.08 10.83 12.29
N ASP A 35 -4.77 10.96 12.50
CA ASP A 35 -4.13 12.27 12.64
C ASP A 35 -2.67 12.26 12.14
N PHE A 36 -2.12 13.45 11.88
CA PHE A 36 -0.75 13.68 11.43
C PHE A 36 0.14 14.19 12.57
N ASN A 37 1.47 14.14 12.38
CA ASN A 37 2.47 14.48 13.42
C ASN A 37 2.24 13.71 14.73
N GLU A 38 1.64 12.56 14.66
CA GLU A 38 1.25 11.70 15.77
C GLU A 38 2.45 11.20 16.60
N TYR A 39 3.65 11.23 15.99
CA TYR A 39 4.94 10.91 16.63
C TYR A 39 5.50 12.04 17.50
N MET A 40 4.91 13.23 17.48
CA MET A 40 5.33 14.33 18.37
C MET A 40 4.86 14.06 19.81
N PRO A 41 5.76 14.05 20.81
CA PRO A 41 5.43 13.54 22.14
C PRO A 41 4.17 14.13 22.77
N GLN A 42 4.00 15.45 22.68
CA GLN A 42 2.81 16.12 23.23
C GLN A 42 1.52 15.69 22.50
N LYS A 43 1.59 15.50 21.19
CA LYS A 43 0.45 15.06 20.38
C LYS A 43 0.15 13.60 20.62
N THR A 44 1.18 12.76 20.67
CA THR A 44 1.06 11.34 21.05
C THR A 44 0.33 11.20 22.39
N ASP A 45 0.75 11.96 23.42
CA ASP A 45 0.13 11.90 24.76
C ASP A 45 -1.33 12.37 24.73
N ALA A 46 -1.63 13.40 23.95
CA ALA A 46 -3.00 13.89 23.80
C ALA A 46 -3.91 12.86 23.07
N ILE A 47 -3.39 12.21 22.03
CA ILE A 47 -4.11 11.15 21.30
C ILE A 47 -4.36 9.95 22.21
N VAL A 48 -3.35 9.48 22.95
CA VAL A 48 -3.47 8.36 23.89
C VAL A 48 -4.55 8.64 24.94
N LYS A 49 -4.53 9.84 25.52
CA LYS A 49 -5.54 10.25 26.53
C LYS A 49 -6.95 10.19 25.94
N MET A 50 -7.17 10.87 24.81
CA MET A 50 -8.48 10.90 24.13
C MET A 50 -8.92 9.50 23.71
N ALA A 51 -8.03 8.70 23.13
CA ALA A 51 -8.34 7.34 22.66
C ALA A 51 -8.76 6.44 23.82
N ASN A 52 -8.12 6.54 24.98
CA ASN A 52 -8.53 5.78 26.18
C ASN A 52 -9.91 6.24 26.69
N GLU A 53 -10.21 7.54 26.70
CA GLU A 53 -11.53 8.06 27.08
C GLU A 53 -12.63 7.56 26.13
N LEU A 54 -12.39 7.53 24.81
CA LEU A 54 -13.32 6.97 23.82
C LEU A 54 -13.45 5.45 23.92
N LYS A 55 -12.34 4.74 24.24
CA LYS A 55 -12.31 3.28 24.42
C LYS A 55 -13.18 2.86 25.63
N GLU A 56 -13.07 3.57 26.75
CA GLU A 56 -13.89 3.34 27.94
C GLU A 56 -15.39 3.42 27.63
N LYS A 57 -15.77 4.23 26.64
CA LYS A 57 -17.17 4.39 26.17
C LYS A 57 -17.54 3.44 25.03
N GLY A 58 -16.63 2.60 24.55
CA GLY A 58 -16.84 1.69 23.42
C GLY A 58 -17.01 2.41 22.07
N LEU A 59 -16.49 3.63 21.94
CA LEU A 59 -16.68 4.46 20.76
C LEU A 59 -15.60 4.30 19.70
N ILE A 60 -14.38 3.85 20.06
CA ILE A 60 -13.22 3.75 19.17
C ILE A 60 -12.69 2.33 19.11
N ASP A 61 -12.20 1.91 17.95
CA ASP A 61 -11.59 0.59 17.74
C ASP A 61 -10.08 0.71 17.45
N GLY A 62 -9.60 1.85 16.94
CA GLY A 62 -8.19 2.00 16.56
C GLY A 62 -7.71 3.43 16.44
N ILE A 63 -6.39 3.54 16.25
CA ILE A 63 -5.66 4.78 16.04
C ILE A 63 -5.01 4.71 14.66
N GLY A 64 -5.27 5.72 13.82
CA GLY A 64 -4.63 5.90 12.53
C GLY A 64 -3.47 6.88 12.64
N MET A 65 -2.29 6.46 12.21
CA MET A 65 -1.09 7.27 12.07
C MET A 65 -0.96 7.67 10.60
N GLN A 66 -1.14 8.95 10.27
CA GLN A 66 -0.97 9.38 8.86
C GLN A 66 0.46 9.15 8.38
N SER A 67 1.45 9.39 9.23
CA SER A 67 2.86 9.13 8.94
C SER A 67 3.36 9.85 7.68
N HIS A 68 3.04 11.14 7.57
CA HIS A 68 3.64 12.03 6.60
C HIS A 68 5.01 12.49 7.10
N LEU A 69 6.05 11.80 6.65
CA LEU A 69 7.40 11.88 7.18
C LEU A 69 8.36 12.64 6.23
N ASP A 70 9.57 12.87 6.70
CA ASP A 70 10.70 13.36 5.93
C ASP A 70 11.94 12.57 6.38
N VAL A 71 12.86 12.24 5.48
CA VAL A 71 14.05 11.44 5.81
C VAL A 71 14.89 12.01 6.95
N SER A 72 14.73 13.31 7.21
CA SER A 72 15.39 14.01 8.32
C SER A 72 14.54 14.09 9.59
N PHE A 73 13.24 13.79 9.52
CA PHE A 73 12.32 13.92 10.66
C PHE A 73 10.98 13.15 10.46
N PRO A 74 10.49 12.45 11.50
CA PRO A 74 11.11 12.27 12.83
C PRO A 74 12.29 11.30 12.80
N GLY A 75 13.14 11.34 13.81
CA GLY A 75 14.07 10.24 14.06
C GLY A 75 13.31 8.96 14.45
N ILE A 76 13.79 7.80 14.03
CA ILE A 76 13.14 6.49 14.24
C ILE A 76 12.80 6.22 15.71
N SER A 77 13.67 6.63 16.65
CA SER A 77 13.40 6.49 18.08
C SER A 77 12.14 7.24 18.55
N ALA A 78 11.83 8.39 17.95
CA ALA A 78 10.60 9.13 18.26
C ALA A 78 9.36 8.43 17.72
N TYR A 79 9.46 7.90 16.49
CA TYR A 79 8.39 7.12 15.85
C TYR A 79 8.06 5.84 16.66
N LYS A 80 9.10 5.07 17.06
CA LYS A 80 8.94 3.88 17.93
C LYS A 80 8.29 4.20 19.27
N LYS A 81 8.66 5.33 19.90
CA LYS A 81 8.02 5.76 21.15
C LYS A 81 6.52 6.08 21.00
N ALA A 82 6.12 6.60 19.84
CA ALA A 82 4.71 6.80 19.56
C ALA A 82 3.98 5.47 19.38
N LEU A 83 4.55 4.53 18.61
CA LEU A 83 4.01 3.17 18.46
C LEU A 83 3.88 2.46 19.81
N GLU A 84 4.91 2.51 20.67
CA GLU A 84 4.87 1.94 22.02
C GLU A 84 3.67 2.46 22.83
N LYS A 85 3.45 3.78 22.81
CA LYS A 85 2.36 4.41 23.54
C LYS A 85 0.99 4.05 22.98
N PHE A 86 0.86 4.00 21.65
CA PHE A 86 -0.38 3.62 20.99
C PHE A 86 -0.69 2.13 21.21
N ALA A 87 0.30 1.24 21.10
CA ALA A 87 0.18 -0.18 21.42
C ALA A 87 -0.25 -0.38 22.90
N GLY A 88 0.28 0.43 23.83
CA GLY A 88 -0.09 0.44 25.24
C GLY A 88 -1.57 0.76 25.49
N THR A 89 -2.31 1.35 24.55
CA THR A 89 -3.76 1.54 24.66
C THR A 89 -4.53 0.23 24.45
N GLY A 90 -3.93 -0.78 23.80
CA GLY A 90 -4.59 -2.01 23.37
C GLY A 90 -5.68 -1.78 22.32
N LEU A 91 -5.66 -0.66 21.61
CA LEU A 91 -6.42 -0.40 20.39
C LEU A 91 -5.62 -0.88 19.18
N ASP A 92 -6.32 -1.18 18.09
CA ASP A 92 -5.68 -1.46 16.81
C ASP A 92 -4.97 -0.20 16.27
N ILE A 93 -3.86 -0.39 15.58
CA ILE A 93 -3.09 0.69 14.94
C ILE A 93 -3.11 0.47 13.44
N GLN A 94 -3.27 1.55 12.69
CA GLN A 94 -3.01 1.55 11.25
C GLN A 94 -2.09 2.71 10.89
N VAL A 95 -1.07 2.42 10.10
CA VAL A 95 -0.33 3.46 9.38
C VAL A 95 -1.11 3.73 8.10
N THR A 96 -1.72 4.92 8.00
CA THR A 96 -2.81 5.15 7.05
C THR A 96 -2.40 5.89 5.79
N GLU A 97 -1.30 6.66 5.83
CA GLU A 97 -0.96 7.60 4.77
C GLU A 97 0.57 7.75 4.62
N LEU A 98 1.31 6.64 4.75
CA LEU A 98 2.77 6.68 4.78
C LEU A 98 3.35 7.29 3.51
N ASP A 99 4.06 8.37 3.67
CA ASP A 99 4.98 8.93 2.71
C ASP A 99 6.23 9.51 3.42
N ALA A 100 7.39 9.46 2.78
CA ALA A 100 8.62 9.97 3.35
C ALA A 100 9.39 10.83 2.34
N THR A 101 9.30 12.15 2.49
CA THR A 101 9.93 13.09 1.57
C THR A 101 11.45 13.09 1.66
N THR A 102 12.11 13.31 0.51
CA THR A 102 13.51 13.71 0.41
C THR A 102 13.64 14.96 -0.46
N SER A 103 14.54 15.86 -0.08
CA SER A 103 14.91 17.01 -0.90
C SER A 103 16.18 16.74 -1.73
N ASP A 104 16.87 15.63 -1.44
CA ASP A 104 18.03 15.15 -2.17
C ASP A 104 17.61 14.05 -3.14
N THR A 105 17.59 14.37 -4.43
CA THR A 105 17.25 13.44 -5.52
C THR A 105 18.48 12.76 -6.14
N SER A 106 19.65 12.89 -5.53
CA SER A 106 20.84 12.11 -5.90
C SER A 106 20.66 10.63 -5.53
N GLU A 107 21.50 9.76 -6.06
CA GLU A 107 21.57 8.35 -5.69
C GLU A 107 21.71 8.19 -4.16
N ALA A 108 22.62 8.95 -3.53
CA ALA A 108 22.79 8.94 -2.08
C ALA A 108 21.55 9.39 -1.31
N GLY A 109 20.78 10.35 -1.85
CA GLY A 109 19.53 10.81 -1.26
C GLY A 109 18.43 9.75 -1.33
N PHE A 110 18.33 9.03 -2.44
CA PHE A 110 17.39 7.91 -2.57
C PHE A 110 17.79 6.69 -1.74
N GLU A 111 19.09 6.42 -1.56
CA GLU A 111 19.56 5.40 -0.62
C GLU A 111 19.25 5.77 0.85
N ALA A 112 19.39 7.03 1.22
CA ALA A 112 18.97 7.51 2.54
C ALA A 112 17.46 7.38 2.74
N GLN A 113 16.65 7.65 1.71
CA GLN A 113 15.20 7.45 1.74
C GLN A 113 14.85 5.96 1.88
N ALA A 114 15.53 5.08 1.15
CA ALA A 114 15.36 3.64 1.24
C ALA A 114 15.62 3.13 2.66
N LYS A 115 16.74 3.54 3.23
CA LYS A 115 17.06 3.19 4.62
C LYS A 115 15.99 3.69 5.60
N TYR A 116 15.50 4.91 5.41
CA TYR A 116 14.48 5.47 6.29
C TYR A 116 13.16 4.68 6.21
N TYR A 117 12.72 4.30 5.01
CA TYR A 117 11.56 3.44 4.82
C TYR A 117 11.74 2.06 5.47
N SER A 118 12.91 1.44 5.30
CA SER A 118 13.25 0.18 5.98
C SER A 118 13.16 0.32 7.49
N ASP A 119 13.77 1.36 8.07
CA ASP A 119 13.75 1.60 9.51
C ASP A 119 12.32 1.84 10.05
N ILE A 120 11.43 2.48 9.27
CA ILE A 120 10.01 2.66 9.62
C ILE A 120 9.27 1.32 9.55
N MET A 121 9.50 0.52 8.51
CA MET A 121 8.87 -0.80 8.38
C MET A 121 9.35 -1.76 9.48
N ASP A 122 10.63 -1.74 9.84
CA ASP A 122 11.16 -2.50 10.98
C ASP A 122 10.48 -2.09 12.29
N ALA A 123 10.23 -0.78 12.47
CA ALA A 123 9.46 -0.30 13.61
C ALA A 123 8.02 -0.82 13.60
N CYS A 124 7.37 -0.89 12.44
CA CYS A 124 6.02 -1.46 12.32
C CYS A 124 6.02 -2.97 12.60
N VAL A 125 7.02 -3.71 12.12
CA VAL A 125 7.15 -5.16 12.36
C VAL A 125 7.37 -5.45 13.85
N GLU A 126 8.14 -4.62 14.58
CA GLU A 126 8.32 -4.76 16.03
C GLU A 126 6.99 -4.70 16.80
N TYR A 127 5.98 -4.00 16.26
CA TYR A 127 4.64 -3.86 16.83
C TYR A 127 3.54 -4.56 15.99
N ALA A 128 3.89 -5.56 15.18
CA ALA A 128 2.97 -6.22 14.24
C ALA A 128 1.71 -6.79 14.91
N ASP A 129 1.80 -7.25 16.17
CA ASP A 129 0.64 -7.74 16.95
C ASP A 129 -0.42 -6.64 17.23
N HIS A 130 -0.05 -5.37 17.04
CA HIS A 130 -0.90 -4.20 17.27
C HIS A 130 -1.23 -3.44 15.99
N ILE A 131 -0.57 -3.74 14.86
CA ILE A 131 -0.73 -3.02 13.59
C ILE A 131 -1.45 -3.90 12.59
N SER A 132 -2.65 -3.48 12.16
CA SER A 132 -3.44 -4.23 11.19
C SER A 132 -3.18 -3.84 9.74
N ALA A 133 -2.62 -2.66 9.48
CA ALA A 133 -2.34 -2.20 8.12
C ALA A 133 -1.24 -1.13 8.06
N VAL A 134 -0.49 -1.12 6.95
CA VAL A 134 0.38 -0.03 6.52
C VAL A 134 -0.02 0.35 5.09
N VAL A 135 -0.44 1.59 4.90
CA VAL A 135 -0.93 2.12 3.62
C VAL A 135 -0.02 3.25 3.17
N PHE A 136 0.50 3.16 1.96
CA PHE A 136 1.27 4.24 1.31
C PHE A 136 0.33 5.26 0.69
N TRP A 137 0.62 6.58 0.87
CA TRP A 137 -0.27 7.64 0.42
C TRP A 137 -0.03 8.05 -1.03
N GLY A 138 -0.12 7.09 -1.91
CA GLY A 138 0.00 7.23 -3.36
C GLY A 138 0.94 6.20 -3.98
N THR A 139 0.99 6.19 -5.31
CA THR A 139 1.79 5.23 -6.08
C THR A 139 3.09 5.87 -6.56
N THR A 140 3.02 6.92 -7.38
CA THR A 140 4.16 7.56 -8.02
C THR A 140 4.40 8.97 -7.47
N ASP A 141 5.67 9.38 -7.48
CA ASP A 141 6.11 10.67 -6.93
C ASP A 141 5.35 11.86 -7.54
N ASP A 142 5.13 11.88 -8.85
CA ASP A 142 4.46 12.96 -9.58
C ASP A 142 2.97 13.13 -9.25
N LYS A 143 2.32 12.07 -8.78
CA LYS A 143 0.90 12.08 -8.37
C LYS A 143 0.71 12.36 -6.88
N SER A 144 1.80 12.41 -6.11
CA SER A 144 1.73 12.73 -4.69
C SER A 144 1.36 14.20 -4.45
N TRP A 145 0.63 14.45 -3.38
CA TRP A 145 0.40 15.81 -2.88
C TRP A 145 1.69 16.54 -2.46
N ARG A 146 2.78 15.77 -2.25
CA ARG A 146 4.14 16.23 -1.93
C ARG A 146 5.13 15.99 -3.08
N ALA A 147 4.65 15.94 -4.33
CA ALA A 147 5.42 15.56 -5.53
C ALA A 147 6.78 16.24 -5.67
N SER A 148 6.90 17.52 -5.27
CA SER A 148 8.16 18.27 -5.34
C SER A 148 9.29 17.73 -4.46
N LYS A 149 9.02 16.71 -3.64
CA LYS A 149 9.96 16.12 -2.67
C LYS A 149 10.05 14.60 -2.78
N SER A 150 9.68 14.03 -3.91
CA SER A 150 9.85 12.60 -4.24
C SER A 150 9.50 11.64 -3.09
N PRO A 151 8.26 11.67 -2.54
CA PRO A 151 7.94 11.03 -1.26
C PRO A 151 7.64 9.54 -1.33
N LEU A 152 7.39 8.95 -2.52
CA LEU A 152 6.81 7.63 -2.68
C LEU A 152 7.82 6.57 -3.14
N LEU A 153 7.31 5.36 -3.39
CA LEU A 153 8.13 4.19 -3.70
C LEU A 153 8.47 4.06 -5.19
N PHE A 154 7.72 4.75 -6.06
CA PHE A 154 7.86 4.66 -7.50
C PHE A 154 8.09 6.03 -8.13
N ASN A 155 8.90 6.05 -9.18
CA ASN A 155 9.11 7.20 -10.04
C ASN A 155 7.87 7.47 -10.90
N GLU A 156 7.86 8.61 -11.60
CA GLU A 156 6.80 9.04 -12.54
C GLU A 156 6.52 8.00 -13.64
N ASP A 157 7.54 7.25 -14.07
CA ASP A 157 7.47 6.21 -15.09
C ASP A 157 7.12 4.81 -14.52
N TYR A 158 6.67 4.75 -13.26
CA TYR A 158 6.38 3.54 -12.51
C TYR A 158 7.58 2.63 -12.22
N THR A 159 8.80 3.05 -12.50
CA THR A 159 9.99 2.31 -12.06
C THR A 159 10.12 2.38 -10.54
N ALA A 160 10.46 1.24 -9.93
CA ALA A 160 10.63 1.16 -8.49
C ALA A 160 11.91 1.89 -8.04
N LYS A 161 11.79 2.66 -6.96
CA LYS A 161 12.91 3.34 -6.31
C LYS A 161 13.63 2.40 -5.34
N PRO A 162 14.86 2.72 -4.90
CA PRO A 162 15.56 1.94 -3.84
C PRO A 162 14.69 1.72 -2.60
N ALA A 163 13.81 2.66 -2.26
CA ALA A 163 12.87 2.56 -1.14
C ALA A 163 11.88 1.38 -1.28
N PHE A 164 11.43 1.06 -2.49
CA PHE A 164 10.59 -0.12 -2.72
C PHE A 164 11.35 -1.40 -2.39
N TYR A 165 12.54 -1.56 -2.93
CA TYR A 165 13.35 -2.75 -2.72
C TYR A 165 13.76 -2.92 -1.25
N SER A 166 14.02 -1.83 -0.52
CA SER A 166 14.37 -1.88 0.90
C SER A 166 13.25 -2.42 1.80
N ILE A 167 12.01 -2.38 1.32
CA ILE A 167 10.84 -2.89 2.05
C ILE A 167 10.56 -4.35 1.70
N VAL A 168 10.75 -4.73 0.40
CA VAL A 168 10.40 -6.06 -0.08
C VAL A 168 11.56 -7.05 -0.06
N ASP A 169 12.81 -6.59 0.03
CA ASP A 169 13.98 -7.43 0.18
C ASP A 169 13.91 -8.24 1.50
N GLY A 170 13.88 -9.57 1.35
CA GLY A 170 13.70 -10.49 2.49
C GLY A 170 12.27 -11.00 2.68
N LEU A 171 11.28 -10.45 1.97
CA LEU A 171 10.03 -11.14 1.76
C LEU A 171 10.28 -12.24 0.71
N ASP A 172 9.74 -13.46 0.91
CA ASP A 172 9.71 -14.51 -0.10
C ASP A 172 8.75 -14.11 -1.25
N VAL A 173 9.05 -12.98 -1.89
CA VAL A 173 8.38 -12.57 -3.12
C VAL A 173 9.12 -13.31 -4.24
N PRO A 174 8.46 -14.11 -5.07
CA PRO A 174 9.10 -14.74 -6.21
C PRO A 174 9.81 -13.66 -7.05
N ALA A 175 11.12 -13.76 -7.20
CA ALA A 175 11.90 -12.79 -7.94
C ALA A 175 11.40 -12.72 -9.39
N THR A 176 10.72 -11.65 -9.75
CA THR A 176 10.51 -11.28 -11.15
C THR A 176 11.87 -10.87 -11.70
N SER A 177 12.42 -11.73 -12.52
CA SER A 177 13.75 -11.59 -13.14
C SER A 177 13.74 -10.37 -14.07
N SER A 178 14.20 -9.23 -13.59
CA SER A 178 14.55 -8.09 -14.45
C SER A 178 15.84 -8.42 -15.16
N THR A 179 15.75 -8.99 -16.36
CA THR A 179 16.92 -9.26 -17.20
C THR A 179 17.37 -7.95 -17.85
N THR A 180 18.25 -7.24 -17.18
CA THR A 180 19.09 -6.23 -17.87
C THR A 180 20.12 -7.00 -18.69
N THR A 181 19.96 -7.00 -20.00
CA THR A 181 20.87 -7.67 -20.93
C THR A 181 22.10 -6.78 -21.13
N GLU A 182 23.16 -7.00 -20.35
CA GLU A 182 24.51 -6.66 -20.80
C GLU A 182 25.08 -7.86 -21.55
N ALA A 183 25.40 -7.63 -22.81
CA ALA A 183 25.97 -8.64 -23.68
C ALA A 183 27.44 -8.86 -23.35
N THR A 184 27.80 -10.05 -22.90
CA THR A 184 29.17 -10.59 -23.16
C THR A 184 29.14 -12.13 -23.21
N ALA A 185 29.73 -12.63 -24.27
CA ALA A 185 29.87 -13.91 -24.88
C ALA A 185 30.01 -15.17 -24.01
N THR A 186 29.35 -16.21 -24.53
CA THR A 186 29.77 -17.62 -24.71
C THR A 186 30.04 -18.50 -23.49
N GLU A 187 29.06 -19.39 -23.18
CA GLU A 187 29.32 -20.82 -23.07
C GLU A 187 28.04 -21.63 -23.30
N THR A 188 28.17 -22.66 -24.15
CA THR A 188 27.10 -23.52 -24.63
C THR A 188 26.81 -24.61 -23.60
N VAL A 189 25.61 -24.57 -23.00
CA VAL A 189 25.06 -25.76 -22.29
C VAL A 189 23.73 -26.12 -22.98
N THR A 190 23.76 -27.24 -23.68
CA THR A 190 22.60 -27.84 -24.33
C THR A 190 21.70 -28.45 -23.26
N THR A 191 20.58 -27.81 -22.96
CA THR A 191 19.50 -28.47 -22.23
C THR A 191 18.29 -28.53 -23.15
N THR A 192 17.89 -29.75 -23.43
CA THR A 192 16.76 -30.11 -24.31
C THR A 192 15.46 -29.58 -23.70
N VAL A 193 14.93 -28.50 -24.28
CA VAL A 193 13.56 -28.00 -23.96
C VAL A 193 12.61 -28.81 -24.83
N THR A 194 11.78 -29.63 -24.22
CA THR A 194 10.64 -30.25 -24.87
C THR A 194 9.60 -29.15 -25.13
N THR A 195 9.48 -28.75 -26.38
CA THR A 195 8.40 -27.88 -26.85
C THR A 195 7.07 -28.63 -26.75
N ALA A 196 6.26 -28.26 -25.76
CA ALA A 196 4.84 -28.56 -25.81
C ALA A 196 4.20 -27.55 -26.79
N GLN A 197 3.62 -28.07 -27.88
CA GLN A 197 2.81 -27.28 -28.78
C GLN A 197 1.58 -26.75 -28.03
N SER A 198 1.42 -25.41 -27.98
CA SER A 198 0.20 -24.77 -27.54
C SER A 198 -0.94 -25.08 -28.53
N SER A 199 -1.96 -25.77 -28.06
CA SER A 199 -3.25 -25.82 -28.70
C SER A 199 -3.98 -24.51 -28.40
N ASP A 200 -4.48 -23.86 -29.45
CA ASP A 200 -5.39 -22.72 -29.43
C ASP A 200 -6.60 -23.02 -28.50
N ASN A 201 -6.64 -22.43 -27.31
CA ASN A 201 -7.84 -22.19 -26.47
C ASN A 201 -7.63 -22.23 -24.93
N ASP A 202 -6.43 -22.11 -24.38
CA ASP A 202 -6.30 -22.04 -22.92
C ASP A 202 -6.24 -20.57 -22.44
N VAL A 203 -7.41 -20.01 -22.07
CA VAL A 203 -7.50 -18.73 -21.35
C VAL A 203 -6.91 -18.93 -19.95
N VAL A 204 -5.87 -18.19 -19.62
CA VAL A 204 -5.27 -18.16 -18.27
C VAL A 204 -5.92 -17.00 -17.50
N TYR A 205 -7.06 -17.26 -16.92
CA TYR A 205 -7.81 -16.24 -16.20
C TYR A 205 -7.01 -15.55 -15.11
N GLY A 206 -6.90 -14.22 -15.20
CA GLY A 206 -6.13 -13.38 -14.31
C GLY A 206 -4.76 -12.96 -14.85
N ASP A 207 -4.24 -13.61 -15.91
CA ASP A 207 -2.99 -13.27 -16.59
C ASP A 207 -3.21 -12.15 -17.63
N ALA A 208 -3.38 -10.94 -17.15
CA ALA A 208 -3.75 -9.78 -17.99
C ALA A 208 -2.60 -9.27 -18.85
N ASN A 209 -1.34 -9.48 -18.41
CA ASN A 209 -0.15 -9.08 -19.16
C ASN A 209 0.34 -10.15 -20.14
N ALA A 210 -0.27 -11.35 -20.10
CA ALA A 210 0.02 -12.51 -20.95
C ALA A 210 1.48 -13.01 -20.79
N ASP A 211 2.02 -13.02 -19.56
CA ASP A 211 3.36 -13.52 -19.26
C ASP A 211 3.36 -14.98 -18.77
N GLY A 212 2.17 -15.60 -18.65
CA GLY A 212 1.97 -16.99 -18.22
C GLY A 212 1.86 -17.16 -16.70
N LYS A 213 1.72 -16.08 -15.95
CA LYS A 213 1.53 -16.10 -14.49
C LYS A 213 0.33 -15.22 -14.13
N VAL A 214 -0.19 -15.45 -12.93
CA VAL A 214 -1.18 -14.55 -12.33
C VAL A 214 -0.57 -13.96 -11.08
N ASP A 215 -0.22 -12.67 -11.13
CA ASP A 215 0.41 -11.97 -10.01
C ASP A 215 -0.01 -10.48 -9.93
N VAL A 216 0.67 -9.70 -9.08
CA VAL A 216 0.33 -8.28 -8.88
C VAL A 216 0.52 -7.44 -10.14
N ALA A 217 1.39 -7.86 -11.08
CA ALA A 217 1.60 -7.15 -12.34
C ALA A 217 0.32 -7.15 -13.19
N ASP A 218 -0.51 -8.21 -13.11
CA ASP A 218 -1.78 -8.28 -13.81
C ASP A 218 -2.82 -7.33 -13.23
N VAL A 219 -2.86 -7.21 -11.89
CA VAL A 219 -3.70 -6.20 -11.23
C VAL A 219 -3.35 -4.80 -11.72
N VAL A 220 -2.04 -4.49 -11.81
CA VAL A 220 -1.54 -3.21 -12.32
C VAL A 220 -1.87 -3.04 -13.80
N ALA A 221 -1.73 -4.09 -14.61
CA ALA A 221 -2.04 -4.06 -16.05
C ALA A 221 -3.53 -3.75 -16.28
N VAL A 222 -4.43 -4.43 -15.56
CA VAL A 222 -5.89 -4.18 -15.64
C VAL A 222 -6.22 -2.77 -15.13
N ALA A 223 -5.71 -2.36 -13.99
CA ALA A 223 -5.98 -1.04 -13.43
C ALA A 223 -5.49 0.08 -14.37
N SER A 224 -4.31 -0.09 -14.97
CA SER A 224 -3.74 0.86 -15.95
C SER A 224 -4.59 0.93 -17.23
N TYR A 225 -5.04 -0.20 -17.75
CA TYR A 225 -5.94 -0.28 -18.90
C TYR A 225 -7.26 0.43 -18.62
N VAL A 226 -7.90 0.15 -17.49
CA VAL A 226 -9.17 0.79 -17.09
C VAL A 226 -8.99 2.30 -16.89
N GLY A 227 -7.85 2.73 -16.34
CA GLY A 227 -7.53 4.15 -16.15
C GLY A 227 -7.30 4.90 -17.47
N SER A 228 -6.70 4.27 -18.47
CA SER A 228 -6.43 4.84 -19.80
C SER A 228 -6.11 3.76 -20.84
N ALA A 229 -7.12 3.18 -21.43
CA ALA A 229 -6.96 2.14 -22.46
C ALA A 229 -6.21 2.63 -23.73
N GLU A 230 -6.18 3.94 -23.98
CA GLU A 230 -5.43 4.48 -25.11
C GLU A 230 -3.91 4.41 -24.90
N ASN A 231 -3.47 4.58 -23.66
CA ASN A 231 -2.04 4.61 -23.28
C ASN A 231 -1.52 3.27 -22.75
N ASN A 232 -2.41 2.43 -22.20
CA ASN A 232 -2.06 1.17 -21.54
C ASN A 232 -2.84 0.01 -22.19
N LYS A 233 -2.44 -0.40 -23.40
CA LYS A 233 -3.13 -1.45 -24.14
C LYS A 233 -2.77 -2.83 -23.60
N LEU A 234 -3.76 -3.65 -23.33
CA LEU A 234 -3.60 -5.08 -23.20
C LEU A 234 -3.58 -5.74 -24.59
N SER A 235 -2.92 -6.88 -24.72
CA SER A 235 -3.02 -7.73 -25.90
C SER A 235 -4.43 -8.34 -26.03
N ASP A 236 -4.78 -8.87 -27.21
CA ASP A 236 -6.06 -9.58 -27.39
C ASP A 236 -6.20 -10.78 -26.44
N GLU A 237 -5.09 -11.42 -26.11
CA GLU A 237 -5.00 -12.50 -25.11
C GLU A 237 -5.18 -11.94 -23.70
N GLY A 238 -4.43 -10.88 -23.36
CA GLY A 238 -4.54 -10.21 -22.05
C GLY A 238 -5.95 -9.69 -21.77
N LEU A 239 -6.66 -9.17 -22.76
CA LEU A 239 -8.06 -8.73 -22.60
C LEU A 239 -8.99 -9.91 -22.26
N LYS A 240 -8.77 -11.08 -22.85
CA LYS A 240 -9.57 -12.29 -22.55
C LYS A 240 -9.25 -12.84 -21.18
N ASN A 241 -7.96 -12.84 -20.81
CA ASN A 241 -7.49 -13.35 -19.52
C ASN A 241 -7.90 -12.43 -18.37
N ALA A 242 -8.01 -11.12 -18.64
CA ALA A 242 -8.32 -10.10 -17.64
C ALA A 242 -9.82 -10.02 -17.29
N ASP A 243 -10.73 -10.44 -18.16
CA ASP A 243 -12.19 -10.41 -17.95
C ASP A 243 -12.60 -11.58 -17.03
N VAL A 244 -12.48 -11.38 -15.72
CA VAL A 244 -12.60 -12.42 -14.69
C VAL A 244 -13.71 -12.18 -13.67
N GLN A 245 -14.41 -11.04 -13.75
CA GLN A 245 -15.59 -10.74 -12.94
C GLN A 245 -16.70 -10.22 -13.83
N GLY A 246 -17.84 -10.92 -13.88
CA GLY A 246 -18.90 -10.61 -14.85
C GLY A 246 -18.55 -11.04 -16.27
N ALA A 247 -17.87 -12.17 -16.45
CA ALA A 247 -17.25 -12.63 -17.71
C ALA A 247 -18.07 -12.32 -18.97
N GLY A 248 -17.48 -11.52 -19.88
CA GLY A 248 -18.08 -11.09 -21.13
C GLY A 248 -18.64 -9.67 -21.13
N ASP A 249 -18.54 -8.92 -20.03
CA ASP A 249 -18.92 -7.50 -19.97
C ASP A 249 -17.73 -6.56 -20.25
N GLY A 250 -16.52 -7.15 -20.42
CA GLY A 250 -15.27 -6.45 -20.74
C GLY A 250 -14.47 -6.08 -19.49
N VAL A 251 -13.21 -5.68 -19.72
CA VAL A 251 -12.26 -5.41 -18.63
C VAL A 251 -12.60 -4.13 -17.87
N THR A 252 -12.85 -4.25 -16.58
CA THR A 252 -13.29 -3.21 -15.66
C THR A 252 -12.42 -3.14 -14.40
N ALA A 253 -12.66 -2.17 -13.51
CA ALA A 253 -12.00 -2.12 -12.21
C ALA A 253 -12.36 -3.30 -11.29
N ASN A 254 -13.51 -3.95 -11.53
CA ASN A 254 -13.93 -5.13 -10.78
C ASN A 254 -13.03 -6.34 -11.09
N ASP A 255 -12.50 -6.43 -12.31
CA ASP A 255 -11.59 -7.51 -12.71
C ASP A 255 -10.24 -7.36 -11.97
N ALA A 256 -9.71 -6.14 -11.87
CA ALA A 256 -8.54 -5.88 -11.05
C ALA A 256 -8.75 -6.28 -9.59
N LEU A 257 -9.93 -5.96 -9.03
CA LEU A 257 -10.30 -6.36 -7.68
C LEU A 257 -10.42 -7.88 -7.54
N ALA A 258 -11.01 -8.56 -8.52
CA ALA A 258 -11.16 -10.01 -8.54
C ALA A 258 -9.81 -10.73 -8.55
N ILE A 259 -8.87 -10.27 -9.40
CA ILE A 259 -7.49 -10.79 -9.44
C ILE A 259 -6.80 -10.54 -8.08
N GLN A 260 -6.94 -9.35 -7.51
CA GLN A 260 -6.37 -9.03 -6.21
C GLN A 260 -6.93 -9.94 -5.09
N GLN A 261 -8.24 -10.20 -5.08
CA GLN A 261 -8.88 -11.10 -4.13
C GLN A 261 -8.41 -12.55 -4.29
N TYR A 262 -8.17 -13.00 -5.52
CA TYR A 262 -7.59 -14.30 -5.83
C TYR A 262 -6.17 -14.43 -5.29
N LEU A 263 -5.32 -13.45 -5.54
CA LEU A 263 -3.94 -13.40 -5.03
C LEU A 263 -3.88 -13.35 -3.50
N ALA A 264 -4.84 -12.66 -2.86
CA ALA A 264 -4.97 -12.61 -1.41
C ALA A 264 -5.60 -13.89 -0.80
N GLY A 265 -6.00 -14.87 -1.62
CA GLY A 265 -6.63 -16.11 -1.18
C GLY A 265 -8.08 -15.97 -0.68
N SER A 266 -8.68 -14.79 -0.85
CA SER A 266 -10.09 -14.51 -0.51
C SER A 266 -11.05 -15.16 -1.51
N VAL A 267 -10.62 -15.32 -2.75
CA VAL A 267 -11.29 -16.05 -3.83
C VAL A 267 -10.41 -17.22 -4.24
N LYS A 268 -10.97 -18.39 -4.49
CA LYS A 268 -10.19 -19.62 -4.73
C LYS A 268 -9.97 -19.94 -6.20
N SER A 269 -10.69 -19.32 -7.08
CA SER A 269 -10.57 -19.53 -8.54
C SER A 269 -11.06 -18.29 -9.30
N LEU A 270 -10.52 -18.08 -10.51
CA LEU A 270 -11.01 -17.15 -11.51
C LEU A 270 -11.57 -17.95 -12.69
N PRO A 271 -12.58 -17.44 -13.42
CA PRO A 271 -13.33 -16.21 -13.14
C PRO A 271 -14.31 -16.33 -11.97
N ILE A 272 -14.80 -15.17 -11.48
CA ILE A 272 -15.85 -15.08 -10.47
C ILE A 272 -17.18 -14.78 -11.18
N GLU A 273 -18.25 -15.51 -10.84
CA GLU A 273 -19.61 -15.25 -11.33
C GLU A 273 -20.24 -14.00 -10.68
#